data_ad81acae96f58a9f7c9eff89a0f64608
#
_entry.id   ad81acae96f58a9f7c9eff89a0f64608
#
_cell.length_a   1.000
_cell.length_b   1.000
_cell.length_c   1.000
_cell.angle_alpha   90.00
_cell.angle_beta   90.00
_cell.angle_gamma   90.00
#
_symmetry.space_group_name_H-M   'P 1'
#
loop_
_entity.id
_entity.type
_entity.pdbx_description
1 polymer ?
#
loop_
_entity_poly.entity_id
_entity_poly.type
_entity_poly.pdbx_seq_one_letter_code
_entity_poly.pdbx_strand_id
1 'polypeptide(L)'
;MTNTKTALGLSLIVLTMITLVAFSVPLYDLFCRVTGYGGKTSTSEFLSSSILERDINLKFNADVNDSINWTFTAPENIKFKVGENKLVNYKATNQSDVETIGTATFNVLPAKVGPYFIKTQCFCFEKQVLKPGETIEMPVVFYIDPSINEDPTMK
;
A
#
# COMPACT_ATOMS: atom_id res chain seq x y z
N MET A 1 -7.10 55.82 -7.91
CA MET A 1 -7.66 54.69 -8.70
C MET A 1 -6.67 53.56 -8.94
N THR A 2 -5.38 53.71 -8.71
CA THR A 2 -4.35 52.70 -8.87
C THR A 2 -4.35 51.67 -7.74
N ASN A 3 -4.58 52.08 -6.49
CA ASN A 3 -4.53 51.18 -5.32
C ASN A 3 -5.57 50.05 -5.32
N THR A 4 -6.77 50.32 -5.84
CA THR A 4 -7.85 49.30 -5.88
C THR A 4 -7.55 48.21 -6.90
N LYS A 5 -6.97 48.54 -8.05
CA LYS A 5 -6.56 47.55 -9.05
C LYS A 5 -5.42 46.67 -8.56
N THR A 6 -4.47 47.30 -7.86
CA THR A 6 -3.35 46.58 -7.24
C THR A 6 -3.83 45.63 -6.12
N ALA A 7 -4.73 46.13 -5.25
CA ALA A 7 -5.32 45.29 -4.20
C ALA A 7 -6.13 44.13 -4.77
N LEU A 8 -6.91 44.36 -5.83
CA LEU A 8 -7.66 43.29 -6.50
C LEU A 8 -6.71 42.23 -7.11
N GLY A 9 -5.62 42.66 -7.75
CA GLY A 9 -4.61 41.77 -8.31
C GLY A 9 -3.92 40.92 -7.26
N LEU A 10 -3.52 41.51 -6.13
CA LEU A 10 -2.93 40.81 -5.02
C LEU A 10 -3.91 39.79 -4.40
N SER A 11 -5.17 40.17 -4.21
CA SER A 11 -6.20 39.27 -3.68
C SER A 11 -6.43 38.07 -4.62
N LEU A 12 -6.40 38.29 -5.94
CA LEU A 12 -6.54 37.22 -6.91
C LEU A 12 -5.37 36.22 -6.84
N ILE A 13 -4.13 36.71 -6.71
CA ILE A 13 -2.94 35.89 -6.55
C ILE A 13 -3.03 35.04 -5.29
N VAL A 14 -3.37 35.63 -4.15
CA VAL A 14 -3.53 34.92 -2.89
C VAL A 14 -4.62 33.84 -3.00
N LEU A 15 -5.75 34.15 -3.59
CA LEU A 15 -6.85 33.21 -3.80
C LEU A 15 -6.40 32.02 -4.67
N THR A 16 -5.67 32.29 -5.75
CA THR A 16 -5.12 31.24 -6.63
C THR A 16 -4.13 30.35 -5.88
N MET A 17 -3.26 30.91 -5.06
CA MET A 17 -2.32 30.13 -4.26
C MET A 17 -3.04 29.24 -3.25
N ILE A 18 -4.06 29.76 -2.55
CA ILE A 18 -4.87 28.96 -1.61
C ILE A 18 -5.55 27.81 -2.34
N THR A 19 -6.12 28.06 -3.51
CA THR A 19 -6.79 27.05 -4.34
C THR A 19 -5.81 25.96 -4.76
N LEU A 20 -4.61 26.31 -5.23
CA LEU A 20 -3.58 25.36 -5.62
C LEU A 20 -3.14 24.48 -4.44
N VAL A 21 -2.96 25.07 -3.25
CA VAL A 21 -2.61 24.29 -2.05
C VAL A 21 -3.76 23.35 -1.65
N ALA A 22 -5.00 23.82 -1.66
CA ALA A 22 -6.15 22.99 -1.31
C ALA A 22 -6.33 21.79 -2.25
N PHE A 23 -6.05 21.97 -3.55
CA PHE A 23 -6.16 20.91 -4.54
C PHE A 23 -4.89 20.03 -4.68
N SER A 24 -3.78 20.41 -4.06
CA SER A 24 -2.52 19.67 -4.20
C SER A 24 -2.62 18.22 -3.67
N VAL A 25 -3.27 18.02 -2.53
CA VAL A 25 -3.41 16.68 -1.92
C VAL A 25 -4.29 15.75 -2.76
N PRO A 26 -5.52 16.14 -3.17
CA PRO A 26 -6.35 15.27 -4.00
C PRO A 26 -5.75 15.02 -5.38
N LEU A 27 -5.04 16.00 -5.96
CA LEU A 27 -4.36 15.82 -7.23
C LEU A 27 -3.19 14.85 -7.13
N TYR A 28 -2.41 14.93 -6.06
CA TYR A 28 -1.33 13.99 -5.79
C TYR A 28 -1.86 12.57 -5.56
N ASP A 29 -2.95 12.41 -4.81
CA ASP A 29 -3.56 11.10 -4.59
C ASP A 29 -4.09 10.49 -5.89
N LEU A 30 -4.73 11.31 -6.75
CA LEU A 30 -5.16 10.89 -8.08
C LEU A 30 -3.96 10.46 -8.93
N PHE A 31 -2.88 11.24 -8.94
CA PHE A 31 -1.64 10.91 -9.64
C PHE A 31 -1.07 9.57 -9.17
N CYS A 32 -0.97 9.36 -7.86
CA CYS A 32 -0.48 8.09 -7.30
C CYS A 32 -1.37 6.90 -7.65
N ARG A 33 -2.69 7.09 -7.72
CA ARG A 33 -3.64 6.03 -8.14
C ARG A 33 -3.50 5.65 -9.61
N VAL A 34 -3.35 6.65 -10.47
CA VAL A 34 -3.26 6.42 -11.93
C VAL A 34 -1.90 5.87 -12.33
N THR A 35 -0.82 6.37 -11.72
CA THR A 35 0.55 5.99 -12.09
C THR A 35 1.11 4.84 -11.25
N GLY A 36 0.46 4.50 -10.12
CA GLY A 36 0.99 3.55 -9.14
C GLY A 36 2.26 4.04 -8.44
N TYR A 37 2.61 5.31 -8.62
CA TYR A 37 3.80 5.91 -8.03
C TYR A 37 3.70 5.90 -6.49
N GLY A 38 4.77 5.45 -5.82
CA GLY A 38 4.78 5.30 -4.36
C GLY A 38 4.39 3.91 -3.86
N GLY A 39 4.30 2.89 -4.75
CA GLY A 39 4.06 1.50 -4.36
C GLY A 39 2.64 1.21 -3.84
N LYS A 40 1.68 2.10 -4.11
CA LYS A 40 0.26 1.80 -3.83
C LYS A 40 -0.20 0.64 -4.69
N THR A 41 -0.85 -0.33 -4.08
CA THR A 41 -1.41 -1.51 -4.75
C THR A 41 -2.88 -1.30 -5.09
N SER A 42 -3.32 -1.94 -6.15
CA SER A 42 -4.74 -2.04 -6.48
C SER A 42 -5.43 -3.07 -5.58
N THR A 43 -6.70 -2.87 -5.31
CA THR A 43 -7.55 -3.84 -4.61
C THR A 43 -8.61 -4.32 -5.58
N SER A 44 -8.77 -5.63 -5.70
CA SER A 44 -9.82 -6.25 -6.53
C SER A 44 -10.53 -7.31 -5.73
N GLU A 45 -11.84 -7.38 -5.89
CA GLU A 45 -12.67 -8.45 -5.31
C GLU A 45 -12.66 -9.72 -6.18
N PHE A 46 -12.07 -9.63 -7.37
CA PHE A 46 -12.05 -10.73 -8.34
C PHE A 46 -10.69 -11.43 -8.36
N LEU A 47 -10.75 -12.74 -8.52
CA LEU A 47 -9.58 -13.57 -8.77
C LEU A 47 -9.02 -13.28 -10.17
N SER A 48 -7.73 -13.51 -10.37
CA SER A 48 -7.10 -13.37 -11.69
C SER A 48 -7.78 -14.26 -12.73
N SER A 49 -7.98 -13.72 -13.91
CA SER A 49 -8.64 -14.44 -15.03
C SER A 49 -7.68 -15.32 -15.85
N SER A 50 -6.38 -15.13 -15.72
CA SER A 50 -5.37 -15.86 -16.51
C SER A 50 -4.07 -16.05 -15.73
N ILE A 51 -3.45 -17.22 -15.89
CA ILE A 51 -2.14 -17.55 -15.33
C ILE A 51 -1.15 -17.61 -16.50
N LEU A 52 -0.03 -16.90 -16.39
CA LEU A 52 1.04 -16.89 -17.38
C LEU A 52 2.17 -17.84 -16.96
N GLU A 53 2.97 -18.29 -17.95
CA GLU A 53 4.12 -19.16 -17.69
C GLU A 53 5.31 -18.46 -17.00
N ARG A 54 5.23 -17.15 -16.79
CA ARG A 54 6.27 -16.34 -16.14
C ARG A 54 6.27 -16.55 -14.63
N ASP A 55 7.40 -17.00 -14.09
CA ASP A 55 7.63 -17.13 -12.65
C ASP A 55 8.07 -15.82 -12.01
N ILE A 56 7.59 -15.57 -10.80
CA ILE A 56 8.01 -14.45 -9.94
C ILE A 56 8.46 -15.01 -8.60
N ASN A 57 9.60 -14.48 -8.10
CA ASN A 57 10.05 -14.71 -6.73
C ASN A 57 9.61 -13.52 -5.88
N LEU A 58 8.79 -13.78 -4.88
CA LEU A 58 8.35 -12.77 -3.92
C LEU A 58 9.03 -13.01 -2.57
N LYS A 59 9.64 -11.93 -2.06
CA LYS A 59 10.23 -11.91 -0.72
C LYS A 59 9.36 -11.08 0.19
N PHE A 60 9.16 -11.56 1.40
CA PHE A 60 8.41 -10.88 2.43
C PHE A 60 9.34 -10.34 3.50
N ASN A 61 9.00 -9.17 4.02
CA ASN A 61 9.63 -8.58 5.18
C ASN A 61 8.55 -8.16 6.19
N ALA A 62 8.91 -8.12 7.46
CA ALA A 62 8.04 -7.69 8.53
C ALA A 62 8.86 -6.91 9.56
N ASP A 63 8.57 -5.62 9.66
CA ASP A 63 9.23 -4.72 10.60
C ASP A 63 8.20 -4.22 11.61
N VAL A 64 8.63 -4.01 12.84
CA VAL A 64 7.80 -3.46 13.92
C VAL A 64 8.42 -2.15 14.39
N ASN A 65 7.59 -1.16 14.66
CA ASN A 65 8.02 0.09 15.24
C ASN A 65 8.42 -0.12 16.72
N ASP A 66 9.53 0.49 17.16
CA ASP A 66 10.07 0.36 18.51
C ASP A 66 9.09 0.81 19.63
N SER A 67 8.03 1.53 19.25
CA SER A 67 7.00 1.98 20.21
C SER A 67 6.04 0.87 20.66
N ILE A 68 6.05 -0.29 19.99
CA ILE A 68 5.17 -1.42 20.29
C ILE A 68 6.00 -2.70 20.48
N ASN A 69 5.81 -3.38 21.58
CA ASN A 69 6.55 -4.61 21.89
C ASN A 69 5.85 -5.83 21.31
N TRP A 70 5.83 -5.91 19.97
CA TRP A 70 5.30 -7.06 19.23
C TRP A 70 6.42 -7.79 18.50
N THR A 71 6.25 -9.10 18.35
CA THR A 71 6.99 -9.86 17.35
C THR A 71 6.10 -10.00 16.12
N PHE A 72 6.61 -9.56 14.97
CA PHE A 72 5.89 -9.67 13.70
C PHE A 72 6.71 -10.53 12.74
N THR A 73 6.17 -11.68 12.35
CA THR A 73 6.88 -12.67 11.54
C THR A 73 6.30 -12.69 10.13
N ALA A 74 7.17 -12.49 9.15
CA ALA A 74 6.83 -12.63 7.74
C ALA A 74 6.70 -14.11 7.33
N PRO A 75 5.88 -14.43 6.33
CA PRO A 75 5.86 -15.74 5.70
C PRO A 75 7.17 -16.02 4.94
N GLU A 76 7.38 -17.28 4.59
CA GLU A 76 8.51 -17.67 3.75
C GLU A 76 8.42 -17.08 2.36
N ASN A 77 9.58 -16.86 1.74
CA ASN A 77 9.65 -16.41 0.36
C ASN A 77 9.04 -17.45 -0.57
N ILE A 78 8.26 -17.02 -1.54
CA ILE A 78 7.55 -17.92 -2.46
C ILE A 78 7.92 -17.65 -3.91
N LYS A 79 7.88 -18.71 -4.71
CA LYS A 79 7.93 -18.65 -6.16
C LYS A 79 6.58 -19.08 -6.72
N PHE A 80 6.00 -18.28 -7.61
CA PHE A 80 4.70 -18.54 -8.20
C PHE A 80 4.57 -17.89 -9.58
N LYS A 81 3.53 -18.27 -10.33
CA LYS A 81 3.28 -17.76 -11.67
C LYS A 81 2.49 -16.46 -11.64
N VAL A 82 2.76 -15.58 -12.60
CA VAL A 82 1.96 -14.37 -12.82
C VAL A 82 0.49 -14.73 -13.02
N GLY A 83 -0.42 -14.06 -12.36
CA GLY A 83 -1.85 -14.35 -12.36
C GLY A 83 -2.28 -15.45 -11.38
N GLU A 84 -1.36 -16.14 -10.74
CA GLU A 84 -1.70 -17.14 -9.73
C GLU A 84 -2.06 -16.49 -8.40
N ASN A 85 -3.23 -16.85 -7.84
CA ASN A 85 -3.64 -16.36 -6.53
C ASN A 85 -2.88 -17.08 -5.42
N LYS A 86 -2.32 -16.31 -4.49
CA LYS A 86 -1.59 -16.82 -3.33
C LYS A 86 -2.19 -16.32 -2.03
N LEU A 87 -2.24 -17.21 -1.06
CA LEU A 87 -2.53 -16.91 0.34
C LEU A 87 -1.24 -17.07 1.14
N VAL A 88 -0.91 -16.07 1.90
CA VAL A 88 0.20 -16.11 2.87
C VAL A 88 -0.27 -15.58 4.21
N ASN A 89 0.31 -16.08 5.30
CA ASN A 89 -0.03 -15.68 6.66
C ASN A 89 1.15 -14.99 7.32
N TYR A 90 0.93 -13.76 7.78
CA TYR A 90 1.79 -13.12 8.76
C TYR A 90 1.36 -13.52 10.17
N LYS A 91 2.29 -13.47 11.13
CA LYS A 91 1.98 -13.72 12.55
C LYS A 91 2.43 -12.52 13.37
N ALA A 92 1.54 -12.04 14.24
CA ALA A 92 1.86 -11.02 15.22
C ALA A 92 1.62 -11.54 16.63
N THR A 93 2.58 -11.30 17.51
CA THR A 93 2.51 -11.71 18.91
C THR A 93 2.81 -10.50 19.80
N ASN A 94 1.93 -10.20 20.73
CA ASN A 94 2.17 -9.18 21.75
C ASN A 94 3.10 -9.75 22.82
N GLN A 95 4.31 -9.17 22.94
CA GLN A 95 5.32 -9.56 23.95
C GLN A 95 5.25 -8.75 25.24
N SER A 96 4.30 -7.81 25.33
CA SER A 96 4.13 -6.98 26.52
C SER A 96 3.17 -7.63 27.53
N ASP A 97 3.22 -7.15 28.77
CA ASP A 97 2.36 -7.58 29.88
C ASP A 97 1.00 -6.85 29.89
N VAL A 98 0.75 -6.00 28.89
CA VAL A 98 -0.49 -5.20 28.76
C VAL A 98 -1.10 -5.38 27.38
N GLU A 99 -2.41 -5.15 27.32
CA GLU A 99 -3.11 -5.08 26.05
C GLU A 99 -2.61 -3.90 25.21
N THR A 100 -2.30 -4.14 23.95
CA THR A 100 -1.77 -3.12 23.03
C THR A 100 -2.50 -3.13 21.71
N ILE A 101 -2.51 -1.97 21.06
CA ILE A 101 -3.17 -1.76 19.76
C ILE A 101 -2.12 -1.46 18.71
N GLY A 102 -2.12 -2.24 17.63
CA GLY A 102 -1.27 -2.03 16.48
C GLY A 102 -2.06 -1.89 15.18
N THR A 103 -1.47 -1.21 14.22
CA THR A 103 -1.99 -1.14 12.85
C THR A 103 -0.88 -1.51 11.89
N ALA A 104 -1.14 -2.48 11.02
CA ALA A 104 -0.19 -2.88 10.01
C ALA A 104 -0.36 -2.04 8.73
N THR A 105 0.76 -1.62 8.18
CA THR A 105 0.84 -1.03 6.84
C THR A 105 1.72 -1.90 5.95
N PHE A 106 1.61 -1.76 4.66
CA PHE A 106 2.44 -2.52 3.73
C PHE A 106 2.92 -1.64 2.58
N ASN A 107 4.02 -2.06 1.98
CA ASN A 107 4.59 -1.44 0.79
C ASN A 107 5.12 -2.52 -0.15
N VAL A 108 5.19 -2.21 -1.44
CA VAL A 108 5.72 -3.10 -2.49
C VAL A 108 6.97 -2.49 -3.09
N LEU A 109 8.03 -3.27 -3.15
CA LEU A 109 9.30 -2.89 -3.75
C LEU A 109 9.69 -3.84 -4.90
N PRO A 110 10.18 -3.32 -6.02
CA PRO A 110 10.32 -1.91 -6.37
C PRO A 110 8.95 -1.25 -6.63
N ALA A 111 8.82 0.06 -6.35
CA ALA A 111 7.55 0.79 -6.44
C ALA A 111 6.83 0.66 -7.78
N LYS A 112 7.57 0.47 -8.87
CA LYS A 112 7.02 0.24 -10.21
C LYS A 112 6.20 -1.05 -10.37
N VAL A 113 6.37 -2.04 -9.46
CA VAL A 113 5.57 -3.26 -9.42
C VAL A 113 4.23 -3.05 -8.71
N GLY A 114 4.12 -1.99 -7.90
CA GLY A 114 2.93 -1.69 -7.10
C GLY A 114 1.61 -1.73 -7.87
N PRO A 115 1.48 -1.14 -9.07
CA PRO A 115 0.25 -1.20 -9.88
C PRO A 115 -0.20 -2.61 -10.24
N TYR A 116 0.75 -3.54 -10.39
CA TYR A 116 0.49 -4.93 -10.79
C TYR A 116 0.29 -5.87 -9.60
N PHE A 117 0.60 -5.42 -8.39
CA PHE A 117 0.36 -6.19 -7.17
C PHE A 117 -1.08 -5.98 -6.72
N ILE A 118 -1.96 -6.93 -7.04
CA ILE A 118 -3.37 -6.88 -6.73
C ILE A 118 -3.63 -7.68 -5.44
N LYS A 119 -4.12 -6.99 -4.45
CA LYS A 119 -4.50 -7.56 -3.18
C LYS A 119 -6.02 -7.69 -3.10
N THR A 120 -6.50 -8.92 -2.91
CA THR A 120 -7.92 -9.22 -2.82
C THR A 120 -8.42 -9.23 -1.38
N GLN A 121 -7.57 -9.65 -0.45
CA GLN A 121 -7.89 -9.63 0.98
C GLN A 121 -6.64 -9.27 1.79
N CYS A 122 -6.81 -8.42 2.81
CA CYS A 122 -5.74 -8.03 3.72
C CYS A 122 -6.31 -7.48 5.03
N PHE A 123 -5.63 -7.77 6.10
CA PHE A 123 -5.83 -7.19 7.43
C PHE A 123 -5.22 -5.77 7.59
N CYS A 124 -4.53 -5.27 6.56
CA CYS A 124 -3.81 -4.00 6.63
C CYS A 124 -4.74 -2.81 6.87
N PHE A 125 -4.26 -1.83 7.61
CA PHE A 125 -4.97 -0.61 8.00
C PHE A 125 -6.10 -0.79 9.02
N GLU A 126 -6.37 -2.02 9.46
CA GLU A 126 -7.27 -2.29 10.58
C GLU A 126 -6.51 -2.25 11.90
N LYS A 127 -7.19 -1.77 12.94
CA LYS A 127 -6.66 -1.79 14.31
C LYS A 127 -6.75 -3.21 14.86
N GLN A 128 -5.61 -3.77 15.20
CA GLN A 128 -5.53 -5.06 15.87
C GLN A 128 -5.26 -4.83 17.36
N VAL A 129 -6.12 -5.39 18.19
CA VAL A 129 -5.98 -5.33 19.65
C VAL A 129 -5.51 -6.71 20.11
N LEU A 130 -4.32 -6.78 20.72
CA LEU A 130 -3.76 -8.02 21.24
C LEU A 130 -3.58 -7.95 22.75
N LYS A 131 -4.08 -8.97 23.43
CA LYS A 131 -3.85 -9.17 24.86
C LYS A 131 -2.39 -9.58 25.13
N PRO A 132 -1.92 -9.50 26.38
CA PRO A 132 -0.60 -10.00 26.74
C PRO A 132 -0.36 -11.44 26.27
N GLY A 133 0.73 -11.68 25.53
CA GLY A 133 1.09 -12.98 25.00
C GLY A 133 0.21 -13.52 23.87
N GLU A 134 -0.78 -12.78 23.42
CA GLU A 134 -1.67 -13.21 22.33
C GLU A 134 -0.95 -13.19 20.99
N THR A 135 -1.21 -14.25 20.20
CA THR A 135 -0.71 -14.40 18.83
C THR A 135 -1.90 -14.46 17.88
N ILE A 136 -1.86 -13.67 16.83
CA ILE A 136 -2.85 -13.74 15.74
C ILE A 136 -2.19 -14.05 14.40
N GLU A 137 -2.91 -14.76 13.54
CA GLU A 137 -2.54 -14.96 12.14
C GLU A 137 -3.29 -13.97 11.27
N MET A 138 -2.57 -13.36 10.35
CA MET A 138 -3.06 -12.30 9.48
C MET A 138 -2.93 -12.73 8.02
N PRO A 139 -4.01 -13.26 7.41
CA PRO A 139 -3.99 -13.73 6.04
C PRO A 139 -3.92 -12.56 5.04
N VAL A 140 -3.12 -12.75 3.99
CA VAL A 140 -3.06 -11.86 2.83
C VAL A 140 -3.27 -12.69 1.58
N VAL A 141 -4.29 -12.36 0.81
CA VAL A 141 -4.57 -12.95 -0.50
C VAL A 141 -4.24 -11.94 -1.58
N PHE A 142 -3.42 -12.35 -2.53
CA PHE A 142 -2.96 -11.50 -3.61
C PHE A 142 -2.62 -12.29 -4.87
N TYR A 143 -2.45 -11.57 -5.97
CA TYR A 143 -1.85 -12.06 -7.22
C TYR A 143 -1.10 -10.93 -7.91
N ILE A 144 -0.28 -11.29 -8.90
CA ILE A 144 0.36 -10.31 -9.79
C ILE A 144 -0.45 -10.25 -11.08
N ASP A 145 -0.86 -9.04 -11.45
CA ASP A 145 -1.68 -8.82 -12.65
C ASP A 145 -0.92 -9.26 -13.91
N PRO A 146 -1.53 -10.08 -14.78
CA PRO A 146 -0.92 -10.50 -16.05
C PRO A 146 -0.46 -9.37 -16.96
N SER A 147 -1.04 -8.18 -16.86
CA SER A 147 -0.63 -6.99 -17.62
C SER A 147 0.82 -6.54 -17.36
N ILE A 148 1.43 -7.00 -16.26
CA ILE A 148 2.88 -6.78 -16.01
C ILE A 148 3.76 -7.28 -17.15
N ASN A 149 3.29 -8.28 -17.92
CA ASN A 149 4.04 -8.85 -19.02
C ASN A 149 4.04 -7.98 -20.29
N GLU A 150 3.08 -7.07 -20.38
CA GLU A 150 2.95 -6.10 -21.48
C GLU A 150 3.85 -4.88 -21.26
N ASP A 151 4.28 -4.63 -20.03
CA ASP A 151 5.13 -3.51 -19.69
C ASP A 151 6.60 -3.79 -20.06
N PRO A 152 7.19 -3.05 -21.03
CA PRO A 152 8.58 -3.24 -21.45
C PRO A 152 9.61 -2.96 -20.36
N THR A 153 9.24 -2.20 -19.31
CA THR A 153 10.12 -1.86 -18.19
C THR A 153 10.19 -2.97 -17.12
N MET A 154 9.36 -4.01 -17.27
CA MET A 154 9.23 -5.14 -16.34
C MET A 154 9.85 -6.44 -16.89
N LYS A 155 10.61 -6.34 -17.96
CA LYS A 155 11.32 -7.49 -18.59
C LYS A 155 12.63 -7.82 -17.85
#